data_995a57b4664ca872e35913179d9d9026
#
_entry.id   995a57b4664ca872e35913179d9d9026
#
_cell.length_a   1.000
_cell.length_b   1.000
_cell.length_c   1.000
_cell.angle_alpha   90.00
_cell.angle_beta   90.00
_cell.angle_gamma   90.00
#
_symmetry.space_group_name_H-M   'P 1'
#
loop_
_entity.id
_entity.type
_entity.pdbx_description
1 polymer ?
#
loop_
_entity_poly.entity_id
_entity_poly.type
_entity_poly.pdbx_seq_one_letter_code
_entity_poly.pdbx_strand_id
1 'polypeptide(L)'
;MNSNQVRSEFLKFFKNKSHKIVSSAPMVIKNDPTLMFTNAGMNQFKDNFLGNTISDDKRVVDTQKCLRVSGKHNDLEEVGIDTYHHTMFEMLGNWSFGDYFKKEAISWAWELLTEIYNIDKDSLYITIFEGSKKDDTSKDIDAYNIWKEIIDEDKIILGNKKDNFWEMGEHGPCGPCSEIHVDIRSNSEKSLISGKDLVNKDHPEVIEIWNLVFIEFNRKKDGSLEKLPSKHIDTGMGFERLCMVLQQVKSNYDTGFTKPYRRIKLFRKFCWGSFVVALTNNNDMMSNLT
;
A
#
# COMPACT_ATOMS: atom_id res chain seq x y z
N MET A 1 7.77 -15.96 -9.87
CA MET A 1 6.70 -15.30 -10.68
C MET A 1 7.27 -14.03 -11.30
N ASN A 2 7.01 -13.73 -12.57
CA ASN A 2 7.45 -12.46 -13.17
C ASN A 2 6.46 -11.32 -12.86
N SER A 3 6.88 -10.07 -13.08
CA SER A 3 6.10 -8.88 -12.71
C SER A 3 4.73 -8.79 -13.40
N ASN A 4 4.61 -9.22 -14.65
CA ASN A 4 3.32 -9.24 -15.34
C ASN A 4 2.37 -10.29 -14.78
N GLN A 5 2.89 -11.44 -14.37
CA GLN A 5 2.09 -12.47 -13.69
C GLN A 5 1.60 -11.97 -12.34
N VAL A 6 2.44 -11.26 -11.58
CA VAL A 6 2.02 -10.67 -10.29
C VAL A 6 0.81 -9.75 -10.48
N ARG A 7 0.88 -8.80 -11.44
CA ARG A 7 -0.27 -7.93 -11.73
C ARG A 7 -1.52 -8.69 -12.16
N SER A 8 -1.35 -9.62 -13.11
CA SER A 8 -2.50 -10.34 -13.66
C SER A 8 -3.19 -11.22 -12.63
N GLU A 9 -2.45 -11.87 -11.73
CA GLU A 9 -3.05 -12.67 -10.67
C GLU A 9 -3.77 -11.80 -9.63
N PHE A 10 -3.22 -10.63 -9.27
CA PHE A 10 -3.91 -9.67 -8.40
C PHE A 10 -5.27 -9.23 -8.98
N LEU A 11 -5.26 -8.75 -10.21
CA LEU A 11 -6.48 -8.29 -10.88
C LEU A 11 -7.49 -9.42 -11.07
N LYS A 12 -7.04 -10.61 -11.46
CA LYS A 12 -7.88 -11.79 -11.64
C LYS A 12 -8.50 -12.25 -10.33
N PHE A 13 -7.72 -12.26 -9.23
CA PHE A 13 -8.20 -12.64 -7.91
C PHE A 13 -9.36 -11.75 -7.47
N PHE A 14 -9.20 -10.44 -7.49
CA PHE A 14 -10.25 -9.50 -7.10
C PHE A 14 -11.41 -9.43 -8.11
N LYS A 15 -11.16 -9.62 -9.40
CA LYS A 15 -12.23 -9.80 -10.39
C LYS A 15 -13.13 -10.99 -10.03
N ASN A 16 -12.55 -12.10 -9.57
CA ASN A 16 -13.32 -13.27 -9.11
C ASN A 16 -14.09 -13.02 -7.80
N LYS A 17 -13.69 -11.99 -7.02
CA LYS A 17 -14.44 -11.47 -5.85
C LYS A 17 -15.39 -10.33 -6.25
N SER A 18 -15.78 -10.25 -7.52
CA SER A 18 -16.74 -9.28 -8.08
C SER A 18 -16.26 -7.82 -8.09
N HIS A 19 -14.95 -7.59 -8.15
CA HIS A 19 -14.41 -6.25 -8.35
C HIS A 19 -14.34 -5.91 -9.85
N LYS A 20 -14.72 -4.69 -10.19
CA LYS A 20 -14.50 -4.13 -11.53
C LYS A 20 -13.06 -3.68 -11.65
N ILE A 21 -12.38 -4.14 -12.71
CA ILE A 21 -11.06 -3.62 -13.04
C ILE A 21 -11.23 -2.23 -13.64
N VAL A 22 -10.53 -1.26 -13.05
CA VAL A 22 -10.49 0.13 -13.54
C VAL A 22 -9.08 0.50 -13.97
N SER A 23 -8.93 1.55 -14.76
CA SER A 23 -7.63 2.03 -15.22
C SER A 23 -6.93 2.86 -14.15
N SER A 24 -5.60 2.80 -14.14
CA SER A 24 -4.77 3.75 -13.39
C SER A 24 -5.13 5.19 -13.75
N ALA A 25 -5.37 6.03 -12.75
CA ALA A 25 -5.56 7.45 -12.97
C ALA A 25 -4.26 8.11 -13.47
N PRO A 26 -4.34 9.24 -14.19
CA PRO A 26 -3.17 10.02 -14.54
C PRO A 26 -2.36 10.42 -13.31
N MET A 27 -1.03 10.42 -13.42
CA MET A 27 -0.15 10.82 -12.30
C MET A 27 -0.28 12.30 -11.93
N VAL A 28 -0.58 13.15 -12.91
CA VAL A 28 -0.86 14.58 -12.68
C VAL A 28 -2.35 14.74 -12.43
N ILE A 29 -2.68 15.14 -11.20
CA ILE A 29 -4.08 15.34 -10.81
C ILE A 29 -4.52 16.72 -11.29
N LYS A 30 -5.65 16.76 -12.01
CA LYS A 30 -6.30 18.00 -12.40
C LYS A 30 -7.38 18.35 -11.38
N ASN A 31 -7.43 19.64 -11.02
CA ASN A 31 -8.51 20.20 -10.18
C ASN A 31 -8.55 19.73 -8.72
N ASP A 32 -7.49 19.16 -8.17
CA ASP A 32 -7.35 18.92 -6.74
C ASP A 32 -6.26 19.83 -6.16
N PRO A 33 -6.62 20.85 -5.38
CA PRO A 33 -5.65 21.79 -4.80
C PRO A 33 -4.83 21.15 -3.65
N THR A 34 -5.20 19.96 -3.20
CA THR A 34 -4.53 19.27 -2.08
C THR A 34 -3.45 18.31 -2.52
N LEU A 35 -3.46 17.88 -3.80
CA LEU A 35 -2.54 16.90 -4.35
C LEU A 35 -2.02 17.35 -5.71
N MET A 36 -0.71 17.46 -5.86
CA MET A 36 -0.06 17.73 -7.13
C MET A 36 0.02 16.48 -8.01
N PHE A 37 0.31 15.35 -7.39
CA PHE A 37 0.46 14.04 -8.04
C PHE A 37 -0.39 12.97 -7.36
N THR A 38 -0.77 11.96 -8.11
CA THR A 38 -1.36 10.73 -7.57
C THR A 38 -0.30 10.01 -6.75
N ASN A 39 -0.45 10.00 -5.43
CA ASN A 39 0.49 9.41 -4.48
C ASN A 39 -0.01 8.12 -3.83
N ALA A 40 -1.27 7.76 -4.09
CA ALA A 40 -1.92 6.53 -3.61
C ALA A 40 -3.03 6.13 -4.56
N GLY A 41 -3.36 4.84 -4.61
CA GLY A 41 -4.42 4.30 -5.46
C GLY A 41 -5.79 4.90 -5.19
N MET A 42 -6.06 5.27 -3.93
CA MET A 42 -7.34 5.84 -3.51
C MET A 42 -7.62 7.26 -4.00
N ASN A 43 -6.61 7.99 -4.49
CA ASN A 43 -6.79 9.42 -4.82
C ASN A 43 -7.91 9.64 -5.84
N GLN A 44 -8.04 8.78 -6.85
CA GLN A 44 -9.11 8.85 -7.86
C GLN A 44 -10.52 8.58 -7.28
N PHE A 45 -10.62 8.00 -6.09
CA PHE A 45 -11.87 7.62 -5.44
C PHE A 45 -12.24 8.50 -4.23
N LYS A 46 -11.50 9.60 -4.00
CA LYS A 46 -11.69 10.49 -2.85
C LYS A 46 -13.15 10.89 -2.65
N ASP A 47 -13.84 11.28 -3.71
CA ASP A 47 -15.23 11.74 -3.66
C ASP A 47 -16.22 10.60 -3.37
N ASN A 48 -15.89 9.36 -3.75
CA ASN A 48 -16.68 8.19 -3.40
C ASN A 48 -16.61 7.91 -1.88
N PHE A 49 -15.43 8.01 -1.28
CA PHE A 49 -15.25 7.85 0.18
C PHE A 49 -15.96 8.94 0.97
N LEU A 50 -15.95 10.17 0.50
CA LEU A 50 -16.62 11.29 1.15
C LEU A 50 -18.14 11.32 0.91
N GLY A 51 -18.66 10.44 0.04
CA GLY A 51 -20.08 10.43 -0.34
C GLY A 51 -20.49 11.58 -1.26
N ASN A 52 -19.53 12.32 -1.82
CA ASN A 52 -19.80 13.40 -2.79
C ASN A 52 -20.26 12.84 -4.14
N THR A 53 -19.82 11.64 -4.48
CA THR A 53 -20.24 10.90 -5.66
C THR A 53 -20.66 9.48 -5.29
N ILE A 54 -21.70 8.98 -5.95
CA ILE A 54 -22.14 7.60 -5.81
C ILE A 54 -21.45 6.79 -6.89
N SER A 55 -20.69 5.76 -6.52
CA SER A 55 -20.13 4.84 -7.48
C SER A 55 -21.16 3.81 -7.92
N ASP A 56 -21.31 3.62 -9.22
CA ASP A 56 -22.12 2.51 -9.76
C ASP A 56 -21.48 1.15 -9.42
N ASP A 57 -20.15 1.12 -9.32
CA ASP A 57 -19.38 -0.06 -8.94
C ASP A 57 -18.95 0.05 -7.48
N LYS A 58 -19.52 -0.77 -6.62
CA LYS A 58 -19.19 -0.77 -5.19
C LYS A 58 -17.85 -1.44 -4.86
N ARG A 59 -17.31 -2.24 -5.77
CA ARG A 59 -16.02 -2.94 -5.66
C ARG A 59 -15.18 -2.65 -6.87
N VAL A 60 -14.01 -2.09 -6.66
CA VAL A 60 -13.06 -1.83 -7.76
C VAL A 60 -11.67 -2.33 -7.42
N VAL A 61 -10.88 -2.61 -8.45
CA VAL A 61 -9.49 -3.06 -8.35
C VAL A 61 -8.68 -2.45 -9.48
N ASP A 62 -7.46 -2.01 -9.19
CA ASP A 62 -6.51 -1.57 -10.21
C ASP A 62 -5.05 -1.80 -9.82
N THR A 63 -4.18 -1.36 -10.72
CA THR A 63 -2.76 -1.15 -10.49
C THR A 63 -2.47 0.32 -10.76
N GLN A 64 -2.33 1.14 -9.72
CA GLN A 64 -2.16 2.58 -9.83
C GLN A 64 -0.69 2.97 -9.87
N LYS A 65 -0.32 3.77 -10.88
CA LYS A 65 0.99 4.42 -10.92
C LYS A 65 1.00 5.61 -9.97
N CYS A 66 1.97 5.66 -9.04
CA CYS A 66 2.06 6.64 -7.98
C CYS A 66 3.38 7.40 -8.03
N LEU A 67 3.36 8.66 -7.59
CA LEU A 67 4.53 9.50 -7.43
C LEU A 67 4.52 10.17 -6.05
N ARG A 68 5.54 9.88 -5.22
CA ARG A 68 5.73 10.42 -3.87
C ARG A 68 6.98 11.27 -3.79
N VAL A 69 6.84 12.55 -4.10
CA VAL A 69 7.95 13.52 -4.15
C VAL A 69 7.63 14.80 -3.36
N SER A 70 6.47 14.87 -2.72
CA SER A 70 6.04 16.04 -1.96
C SER A 70 4.87 15.73 -1.03
N GLY A 71 4.61 16.62 -0.06
CA GLY A 71 3.48 16.53 0.85
C GLY A 71 3.71 15.53 1.99
N LYS A 72 2.61 15.02 2.55
CA LYS A 72 2.63 14.13 3.72
C LYS A 72 3.30 12.78 3.43
N HIS A 73 3.11 12.26 2.22
CA HIS A 73 3.71 11.02 1.74
C HIS A 73 4.83 11.39 0.76
N ASN A 74 6.01 11.66 1.28
CA ASN A 74 7.21 12.02 0.53
C ASN A 74 8.32 11.03 0.84
N ASP A 75 8.78 10.29 -0.18
CA ASP A 75 9.79 9.23 -0.05
C ASP A 75 11.18 9.70 -0.57
N LEU A 76 11.34 10.99 -0.88
CA LEU A 76 12.58 11.50 -1.51
C LEU A 76 13.83 11.29 -0.65
N GLU A 77 13.69 11.34 0.68
CA GLU A 77 14.83 11.22 1.59
C GLU A 77 15.29 9.76 1.72
N GLU A 78 14.38 8.80 1.59
CA GLU A 78 14.63 7.36 1.70
C GLU A 78 15.14 6.74 0.39
N VAL A 79 14.72 7.31 -0.75
CA VAL A 79 15.10 6.79 -2.08
C VAL A 79 16.60 6.81 -2.31
N GLY A 80 17.15 5.63 -2.57
CA GLY A 80 18.60 5.43 -2.80
C GLY A 80 19.42 5.27 -1.51
N ILE A 81 18.78 5.35 -0.33
CA ILE A 81 19.35 5.04 0.97
C ILE A 81 18.98 3.60 1.35
N ASP A 82 17.70 3.28 1.31
CA ASP A 82 17.23 1.92 1.55
C ASP A 82 17.09 1.07 0.27
N THR A 83 16.51 -0.12 0.41
CA THR A 83 16.41 -1.12 -0.66
C THR A 83 15.01 -1.21 -1.28
N TYR A 84 14.02 -0.46 -0.76
CA TYR A 84 12.61 -0.66 -1.11
C TYR A 84 11.79 0.62 -1.36
N HIS A 85 12.31 1.83 -1.10
CA HIS A 85 11.61 3.06 -1.48
C HIS A 85 11.92 3.50 -2.91
N HIS A 86 10.88 4.02 -3.56
CA HIS A 86 10.91 4.63 -4.89
C HIS A 86 10.09 5.91 -4.89
N THR A 87 10.50 6.94 -5.61
CA THR A 87 9.65 8.13 -5.83
C THR A 87 8.46 7.80 -6.73
N MET A 88 8.71 7.02 -7.79
CA MET A 88 7.69 6.50 -8.69
C MET A 88 7.58 4.99 -8.49
N PHE A 89 6.38 4.50 -8.20
CA PHE A 89 6.10 3.10 -7.96
C PHE A 89 4.70 2.73 -8.40
N GLU A 90 4.41 1.45 -8.39
CA GLU A 90 3.08 0.92 -8.69
C GLU A 90 2.42 0.40 -7.41
N MET A 91 1.18 0.77 -7.19
CA MET A 91 0.37 0.32 -6.06
C MET A 91 -0.74 -0.58 -6.58
N LEU A 92 -0.77 -1.82 -6.11
CA LEU A 92 -1.89 -2.72 -6.34
C LEU A 92 -2.96 -2.41 -5.29
N GLY A 93 -4.18 -2.05 -5.73
CA GLY A 93 -5.23 -1.63 -4.83
C GLY A 93 -6.57 -2.30 -5.11
N ASN A 94 -7.32 -2.55 -4.04
CA ASN A 94 -8.72 -2.94 -4.10
C ASN A 94 -9.55 -2.11 -3.12
N TRP A 95 -10.76 -1.75 -3.54
CA TRP A 95 -11.62 -0.82 -2.82
C TRP A 95 -13.04 -1.37 -2.67
N SER A 96 -13.66 -0.98 -1.53
CA SER A 96 -15.08 -1.21 -1.24
C SER A 96 -15.74 0.10 -0.86
N PHE A 97 -16.77 0.49 -1.59
CA PHE A 97 -17.55 1.70 -1.30
C PHE A 97 -18.85 1.33 -0.59
N GLY A 98 -18.73 1.09 0.74
CA GLY A 98 -19.89 0.74 1.59
C GLY A 98 -20.50 -0.61 1.30
N ASP A 99 -19.71 -1.59 0.81
CA ASP A 99 -20.18 -2.94 0.50
C ASP A 99 -19.59 -3.97 1.49
N TYR A 100 -18.32 -4.36 1.35
CA TYR A 100 -17.64 -5.21 2.33
C TYR A 100 -16.71 -4.39 3.23
N PHE A 101 -16.26 -5.00 4.34
CA PHE A 101 -15.40 -4.31 5.29
C PHE A 101 -14.26 -5.23 5.78
N LYS A 102 -13.82 -5.08 7.04
CA LYS A 102 -12.61 -5.69 7.60
C LYS A 102 -12.52 -7.20 7.37
N LYS A 103 -13.61 -7.94 7.59
CA LYS A 103 -13.60 -9.40 7.53
C LYS A 103 -13.21 -9.91 6.15
N GLU A 104 -13.87 -9.42 5.12
CA GLU A 104 -13.58 -9.80 3.75
C GLU A 104 -12.19 -9.30 3.31
N ALA A 105 -11.85 -8.03 3.62
CA ALA A 105 -10.57 -7.46 3.26
C ALA A 105 -9.40 -8.27 3.82
N ILE A 106 -9.46 -8.59 5.11
CA ILE A 106 -8.43 -9.38 5.81
C ILE A 106 -8.36 -10.80 5.25
N SER A 107 -9.53 -11.48 5.12
CA SER A 107 -9.56 -12.86 4.65
C SER A 107 -9.04 -12.98 3.22
N TRP A 108 -9.40 -12.04 2.33
CA TRP A 108 -8.94 -12.05 0.95
C TRP A 108 -7.46 -11.66 0.83
N ALA A 109 -6.97 -10.76 1.66
CA ALA A 109 -5.55 -10.44 1.68
C ALA A 109 -4.73 -11.67 2.08
N TRP A 110 -5.15 -12.39 3.11
CA TRP A 110 -4.49 -13.63 3.53
C TRP A 110 -4.56 -14.71 2.44
N GLU A 111 -5.75 -14.96 1.87
CA GLU A 111 -5.94 -15.93 0.78
C GLU A 111 -5.01 -15.62 -0.41
N LEU A 112 -4.95 -14.36 -0.84
CA LEU A 112 -4.12 -13.96 -1.97
C LEU A 112 -2.62 -14.20 -1.70
N LEU A 113 -2.14 -13.78 -0.52
CA LEU A 113 -0.72 -13.90 -0.20
C LEU A 113 -0.29 -15.34 0.00
N THR A 114 -1.10 -16.15 0.69
CA THR A 114 -0.69 -17.49 1.13
C THR A 114 -1.08 -18.60 0.14
N GLU A 115 -2.22 -18.47 -0.57
CA GLU A 115 -2.71 -19.52 -1.46
C GLU A 115 -2.39 -19.22 -2.95
N ILE A 116 -2.39 -17.94 -3.36
CA ILE A 116 -2.13 -17.58 -4.76
C ILE A 116 -0.65 -17.27 -4.98
N TYR A 117 -0.08 -16.43 -4.10
CA TYR A 117 1.34 -16.06 -4.19
C TYR A 117 2.27 -17.04 -3.45
N ASN A 118 1.71 -17.97 -2.66
CA ASN A 118 2.45 -18.99 -1.91
C ASN A 118 3.55 -18.40 -1.01
N ILE A 119 3.28 -17.26 -0.40
CA ILE A 119 4.17 -16.69 0.61
C ILE A 119 4.03 -17.54 1.88
N ASP A 120 5.17 -17.90 2.47
CA ASP A 120 5.22 -18.68 3.70
C ASP A 120 4.52 -17.96 4.84
N LYS A 121 3.48 -18.60 5.40
CA LYS A 121 2.67 -18.09 6.53
C LYS A 121 3.52 -17.75 7.74
N ASP A 122 4.60 -18.50 7.96
CA ASP A 122 5.51 -18.29 9.09
C ASP A 122 6.37 -17.03 8.94
N SER A 123 6.52 -16.54 7.74
CA SER A 123 7.23 -15.29 7.45
C SER A 123 6.38 -14.03 7.57
N LEU A 124 5.06 -14.15 7.81
CA LEU A 124 4.14 -13.03 7.85
C LEU A 124 3.91 -12.53 9.28
N TYR A 125 3.89 -11.21 9.43
CA TYR A 125 3.55 -10.47 10.65
C TYR A 125 2.50 -9.41 10.33
N ILE A 126 1.63 -9.16 11.28
CA ILE A 126 0.49 -8.24 11.11
C ILE A 126 0.60 -7.13 12.15
N THR A 127 0.39 -5.89 11.72
CA THR A 127 0.16 -4.80 12.66
C THR A 127 -1.31 -4.42 12.68
N ILE A 128 -1.77 -3.96 13.84
CA ILE A 128 -3.11 -3.37 14.01
C ILE A 128 -3.01 -2.09 14.83
N PHE A 129 -3.94 -1.19 14.63
CA PHE A 129 -3.99 0.08 15.33
C PHE A 129 -4.22 -0.09 16.85
N GLU A 130 -3.32 0.47 17.66
CA GLU A 130 -3.39 0.40 19.14
C GLU A 130 -4.37 1.43 19.78
N GLY A 131 -4.84 2.39 18.96
CA GLY A 131 -5.63 3.53 19.43
C GLY A 131 -4.82 4.81 19.55
N SER A 132 -5.51 5.95 19.72
CA SER A 132 -4.90 7.26 19.91
C SER A 132 -5.68 8.07 20.91
N LYS A 133 -5.06 8.42 22.04
CA LYS A 133 -5.66 9.32 23.02
C LYS A 133 -5.90 10.72 22.46
N LYS A 134 -5.03 11.17 21.54
CA LYS A 134 -5.14 12.48 20.90
C LYS A 134 -6.38 12.62 20.06
N ASP A 135 -6.78 11.54 19.36
CA ASP A 135 -7.93 11.51 18.47
C ASP A 135 -9.16 10.87 19.12
N ASP A 136 -9.10 10.53 20.41
CA ASP A 136 -10.15 9.80 21.12
C ASP A 136 -10.61 8.54 20.37
N THR A 137 -9.63 7.77 19.86
CA THR A 137 -9.87 6.53 19.13
C THR A 137 -9.31 5.35 19.90
N SER A 138 -10.09 4.26 19.96
CA SER A 138 -9.70 3.03 20.64
C SER A 138 -8.90 2.09 19.74
N LYS A 139 -8.26 1.08 20.36
CA LYS A 139 -7.65 -0.06 19.67
C LYS A 139 -8.64 -0.70 18.71
N ASP A 140 -8.17 -1.10 17.53
CA ASP A 140 -8.98 -1.83 16.53
C ASP A 140 -9.16 -3.31 16.92
N ILE A 141 -10.08 -3.53 17.86
CA ILE A 141 -10.40 -4.86 18.38
C ILE A 141 -11.03 -5.75 17.30
N ASP A 142 -11.79 -5.17 16.37
CA ASP A 142 -12.41 -5.96 15.29
C ASP A 142 -11.34 -6.57 14.38
N ALA A 143 -10.37 -5.76 13.92
CA ALA A 143 -9.26 -6.26 13.11
C ALA A 143 -8.42 -7.30 13.90
N TYR A 144 -8.14 -7.03 15.18
CA TYR A 144 -7.44 -7.98 16.03
C TYR A 144 -8.12 -9.34 16.10
N ASN A 145 -9.42 -9.36 16.37
CA ASN A 145 -10.17 -10.61 16.51
C ASN A 145 -10.23 -11.38 15.19
N ILE A 146 -10.40 -10.70 14.04
CA ILE A 146 -10.41 -11.33 12.73
C ILE A 146 -9.02 -11.95 12.43
N TRP A 147 -7.93 -11.22 12.68
CA TRP A 147 -6.59 -11.75 12.46
C TRP A 147 -6.27 -12.94 13.36
N LYS A 148 -6.72 -12.92 14.62
CA LYS A 148 -6.52 -14.02 15.58
C LYS A 148 -7.19 -15.34 15.15
N GLU A 149 -8.21 -15.29 14.31
CA GLU A 149 -8.82 -16.49 13.71
C GLU A 149 -7.97 -17.09 12.58
N ILE A 150 -6.96 -16.35 12.07
CA ILE A 150 -6.22 -16.67 10.85
C ILE A 150 -4.74 -16.97 11.13
N ILE A 151 -4.14 -16.24 12.05
CA ILE A 151 -2.70 -16.28 12.36
C ILE A 151 -2.48 -16.37 13.87
N ASP A 152 -1.34 -16.92 14.29
CA ASP A 152 -0.96 -16.97 15.68
C ASP A 152 -0.91 -15.58 16.33
N GLU A 153 -1.43 -15.48 17.54
CA GLU A 153 -1.59 -14.20 18.25
C GLU A 153 -0.26 -13.47 18.49
N ASP A 154 0.83 -14.21 18.65
CA ASP A 154 2.17 -13.66 18.84
C ASP A 154 2.73 -12.94 17.62
N LYS A 155 2.16 -13.17 16.44
CA LYS A 155 2.47 -12.48 15.18
C LYS A 155 1.61 -11.23 14.94
N ILE A 156 0.66 -10.91 15.83
CA ILE A 156 -0.16 -9.70 15.76
C ILE A 156 0.46 -8.65 16.68
N ILE A 157 0.86 -7.53 16.10
CA ILE A 157 1.62 -6.47 16.74
C ILE A 157 0.76 -5.21 16.84
N LEU A 158 0.83 -4.51 17.97
CA LEU A 158 0.17 -3.22 18.13
C LEU A 158 1.04 -2.14 17.49
N GLY A 159 0.46 -1.38 16.57
CA GLY A 159 1.10 -0.27 15.92
C GLY A 159 0.46 1.07 16.34
N ASN A 160 1.30 2.07 16.44
CA ASN A 160 0.91 3.42 16.85
C ASN A 160 0.18 4.16 15.71
N LYS A 161 -0.25 5.40 15.99
CA LYS A 161 -0.95 6.21 14.99
C LYS A 161 -0.12 6.50 13.75
N LYS A 162 1.20 6.64 13.84
CA LYS A 162 2.06 6.94 12.70
C LYS A 162 2.01 5.82 11.68
N ASP A 163 2.02 4.58 12.16
CA ASP A 163 2.11 3.38 11.32
C ASP A 163 0.71 2.83 10.97
N ASN A 164 -0.22 2.78 11.94
CA ASN A 164 -1.49 2.09 11.80
C ASN A 164 -2.75 2.98 11.80
N PHE A 165 -2.62 4.28 11.50
CA PHE A 165 -3.77 5.15 11.22
C PHE A 165 -3.49 5.97 9.97
N TRP A 166 -4.02 5.50 8.84
CA TRP A 166 -3.77 6.13 7.56
C TRP A 166 -4.64 7.37 7.36
N GLU A 167 -4.05 8.43 6.82
CA GLU A 167 -4.71 9.68 6.49
C GLU A 167 -4.28 10.12 5.09
N MET A 168 -5.23 10.45 4.22
CA MET A 168 -4.95 10.88 2.84
C MET A 168 -4.03 12.12 2.78
N GLY A 169 -4.21 13.04 3.70
CA GLY A 169 -3.46 14.28 3.84
C GLY A 169 -3.71 14.93 5.20
N GLU A 170 -3.59 16.24 5.27
CA GLU A 170 -3.92 17.00 6.50
C GLU A 170 -5.41 16.94 6.82
N HIS A 171 -6.25 16.75 5.81
CA HIS A 171 -7.70 16.55 5.92
C HIS A 171 -8.19 15.60 4.80
N GLY A 172 -9.34 14.99 5.02
CA GLY A 172 -9.94 14.02 4.09
C GLY A 172 -10.18 12.66 4.72
N PRO A 173 -10.52 11.64 3.89
CA PRO A 173 -10.78 10.30 4.35
C PRO A 173 -9.61 9.70 5.12
N CYS A 174 -9.91 9.01 6.22
CA CYS A 174 -8.91 8.39 7.07
C CYS A 174 -9.51 7.24 7.90
N GLY A 175 -8.65 6.44 8.50
CA GLY A 175 -9.07 5.38 9.39
C GLY A 175 -7.92 4.51 9.90
N PRO A 176 -8.20 3.63 10.87
CA PRO A 176 -7.23 2.65 11.31
C PRO A 176 -6.85 1.72 10.15
N CYS A 177 -5.66 1.18 10.22
CA CYS A 177 -5.22 0.23 9.21
C CYS A 177 -4.49 -0.96 9.84
N SER A 178 -4.37 -2.01 9.04
CA SER A 178 -3.61 -3.20 9.36
C SER A 178 -2.58 -3.42 8.27
N GLU A 179 -1.31 -3.46 8.63
CA GLU A 179 -0.22 -3.72 7.70
C GLU A 179 0.16 -5.19 7.73
N ILE A 180 0.52 -5.71 6.58
CA ILE A 180 1.07 -7.06 6.42
C ILE A 180 2.55 -6.92 6.08
N HIS A 181 3.39 -7.44 6.96
CA HIS A 181 4.84 -7.46 6.83
C HIS A 181 5.33 -8.86 6.49
N VAL A 182 6.43 -8.93 5.76
CA VAL A 182 7.11 -10.19 5.45
C VAL A 182 8.56 -10.14 5.92
N ASP A 183 9.00 -11.20 6.58
CA ASP A 183 10.38 -11.43 6.96
C ASP A 183 11.05 -12.33 5.93
N ILE A 184 11.90 -11.75 5.07
CA ILE A 184 12.63 -12.44 4.02
C ILE A 184 14.05 -12.85 4.41
N ARG A 185 14.43 -12.70 5.69
CA ARG A 185 15.73 -13.11 6.21
C ARG A 185 15.92 -14.62 6.12
N SER A 186 17.17 -15.06 6.23
CA SER A 186 17.50 -16.47 6.35
C SER A 186 17.00 -17.06 7.67
N ASN A 187 16.79 -18.38 7.72
CA ASN A 187 16.37 -19.07 8.94
C ASN A 187 17.37 -18.89 10.10
N SER A 188 18.66 -18.79 9.81
CA SER A 188 19.70 -18.52 10.80
C SER A 188 19.55 -17.13 11.43
N GLU A 189 19.19 -16.11 10.66
CA GLU A 189 18.94 -14.76 11.19
C GLU A 189 17.62 -14.69 11.96
N LYS A 190 16.57 -15.37 11.48
CA LYS A 190 15.28 -15.48 12.19
C LYS A 190 15.40 -16.15 13.55
N SER A 191 16.32 -17.12 13.70
CA SER A 191 16.56 -17.80 14.98
C SER A 191 17.29 -16.93 16.01
N LEU A 192 18.01 -15.90 15.59
CA LEU A 192 18.72 -14.97 16.48
C LEU A 192 17.82 -13.86 17.02
N ILE A 193 16.99 -13.29 16.16
CA ILE A 193 16.08 -12.20 16.50
C ILE A 193 14.74 -12.48 15.81
N SER A 194 13.65 -12.43 16.56
CA SER A 194 12.31 -12.58 16.02
C SER A 194 12.00 -11.48 14.99
N GLY A 195 11.34 -11.84 13.88
CA GLY A 195 10.84 -10.85 12.93
C GLY A 195 9.88 -9.86 13.56
N LYS A 196 9.11 -10.29 14.57
CA LYS A 196 8.23 -9.44 15.37
C LYS A 196 8.92 -8.19 15.93
N ASP A 197 10.17 -8.34 16.41
CA ASP A 197 10.93 -7.27 17.04
C ASP A 197 11.48 -6.27 16.00
N LEU A 198 11.44 -6.65 14.72
CA LEU A 198 11.97 -5.88 13.60
C LEU A 198 10.88 -5.21 12.74
N VAL A 199 9.61 -5.54 12.98
CA VAL A 199 8.47 -4.87 12.30
C VAL A 199 8.48 -3.38 12.65
N ASN A 200 8.38 -2.52 11.61
CA ASN A 200 8.44 -1.06 11.72
C ASN A 200 9.71 -0.52 12.43
N LYS A 201 10.86 -1.20 12.19
CA LYS A 201 12.19 -0.79 12.68
C LYS A 201 13.18 -0.54 11.55
N ASP A 202 12.70 -0.19 10.37
CA ASP A 202 13.50 0.11 9.18
C ASP A 202 14.46 -1.02 8.78
N HIS A 203 14.11 -2.28 9.12
CA HIS A 203 14.92 -3.43 8.75
C HIS A 203 14.74 -3.77 7.26
N PRO A 204 15.82 -3.85 6.45
CA PRO A 204 15.71 -3.99 4.99
C PRO A 204 15.10 -5.32 4.52
N GLU A 205 15.00 -6.32 5.39
CA GLU A 205 14.48 -7.65 5.09
C GLU A 205 13.25 -8.03 5.94
N VAL A 206 12.72 -7.10 6.75
CA VAL A 206 11.41 -7.25 7.43
C VAL A 206 10.56 -6.04 7.04
N ILE A 207 9.80 -6.21 5.97
CA ILE A 207 9.21 -5.09 5.25
C ILE A 207 7.69 -5.18 5.19
N GLU A 208 7.03 -4.04 5.28
CA GLU A 208 5.63 -3.90 4.93
C GLU A 208 5.45 -4.12 3.44
N ILE A 209 4.54 -5.02 3.05
CA ILE A 209 4.17 -5.27 1.66
C ILE A 209 2.76 -4.80 1.33
N TRP A 210 1.84 -4.76 2.29
CA TRP A 210 0.44 -4.41 2.05
C TRP A 210 -0.16 -3.66 3.24
N ASN A 211 -0.84 -2.55 2.98
CA ASN A 211 -1.62 -1.80 3.96
C ASN A 211 -3.13 -1.95 3.67
N LEU A 212 -3.88 -2.43 4.65
CA LEU A 212 -5.34 -2.57 4.60
C LEU A 212 -5.96 -1.43 5.41
N VAL A 213 -6.48 -0.41 4.75
CA VAL A 213 -7.03 0.77 5.40
C VAL A 213 -8.55 0.64 5.53
N PHE A 214 -9.04 0.82 6.76
CA PHE A 214 -10.44 0.77 7.12
C PHE A 214 -10.97 2.20 7.24
N ILE A 215 -11.41 2.77 6.13
CA ILE A 215 -11.86 4.16 6.05
C ILE A 215 -13.21 4.30 6.76
N GLU A 216 -13.18 4.92 7.94
CA GLU A 216 -14.34 5.14 8.81
C GLU A 216 -14.56 6.63 9.14
N PHE A 217 -13.56 7.49 8.88
CA PHE A 217 -13.56 8.87 9.31
C PHE A 217 -13.17 9.83 8.18
N ASN A 218 -13.56 11.08 8.39
CA ASN A 218 -13.08 12.25 7.66
C ASN A 218 -12.34 13.17 8.64
N ARG A 219 -11.04 13.43 8.39
CA ARG A 219 -10.27 14.44 9.12
C ARG A 219 -10.69 15.82 8.65
N LYS A 220 -11.19 16.65 9.56
CA LYS A 220 -11.59 18.03 9.27
C LYS A 220 -10.39 18.98 9.33
N LYS A 221 -10.55 20.17 8.78
CA LYS A 221 -9.51 21.23 8.79
C LYS A 221 -9.13 21.70 10.20
N ASP A 222 -10.02 21.59 11.18
CA ASP A 222 -9.76 21.88 12.59
C ASP A 222 -9.05 20.74 13.33
N GLY A 223 -8.76 19.64 12.63
CA GLY A 223 -8.11 18.45 13.16
C GLY A 223 -9.06 17.44 13.82
N SER A 224 -10.34 17.71 13.91
CA SER A 224 -11.33 16.75 14.46
C SER A 224 -11.60 15.60 13.50
N LEU A 225 -12.05 14.45 14.06
CA LEU A 225 -12.52 13.30 13.30
C LEU A 225 -14.04 13.27 13.25
N GLU A 226 -14.59 13.21 12.07
CA GLU A 226 -16.01 12.98 11.82
C GLU A 226 -16.22 11.59 11.23
N LYS A 227 -17.17 10.82 11.78
CA LYS A 227 -17.52 9.51 11.21
C LYS A 227 -18.14 9.66 9.83
N LEU A 228 -17.71 8.84 8.88
CA LEU A 228 -18.33 8.76 7.57
C LEU A 228 -19.70 8.07 7.65
N PRO A 229 -20.62 8.40 6.73
CA PRO A 229 -21.94 7.75 6.66
C PRO A 229 -21.85 6.25 6.37
N SER A 230 -20.82 5.82 5.67
CA SER A 230 -20.54 4.44 5.34
C SER A 230 -19.08 4.11 5.64
N LYS A 231 -18.83 2.82 5.88
CA LYS A 231 -17.48 2.28 6.05
C LYS A 231 -16.96 1.79 4.70
N HIS A 232 -15.70 2.03 4.44
CA HIS A 232 -15.08 1.70 3.15
C HIS A 232 -13.78 0.93 3.36
N ILE A 233 -13.37 0.21 2.33
CA ILE A 233 -12.03 -0.40 2.26
C ILE A 233 -11.21 0.35 1.22
N ASP A 234 -9.98 0.67 1.62
CA ASP A 234 -8.90 1.11 0.77
C ASP A 234 -7.69 0.21 1.05
N THR A 235 -7.10 -0.37 0.04
CA THR A 235 -5.87 -1.14 0.23
C THR A 235 -4.78 -0.69 -0.72
N GLY A 236 -3.54 -0.74 -0.25
CA GLY A 236 -2.37 -0.41 -1.06
C GLY A 236 -1.26 -1.42 -0.83
N MET A 237 -0.99 -2.26 -1.84
CA MET A 237 0.14 -3.19 -1.83
C MET A 237 1.25 -2.66 -2.73
N GLY A 238 2.47 -2.56 -2.19
CA GLY A 238 3.64 -2.16 -2.94
C GLY A 238 4.01 -3.22 -3.97
N PHE A 239 3.78 -2.93 -5.25
CA PHE A 239 4.04 -3.88 -6.34
C PHE A 239 5.49 -4.31 -6.42
N GLU A 240 6.43 -3.36 -6.33
CA GLU A 240 7.86 -3.64 -6.36
C GLU A 240 8.30 -4.45 -5.14
N ARG A 241 7.76 -4.14 -3.94
CA ARG A 241 8.02 -4.91 -2.71
C ARG A 241 7.51 -6.34 -2.83
N LEU A 242 6.29 -6.53 -3.35
CA LEU A 242 5.76 -7.87 -3.60
C LEU A 242 6.60 -8.63 -4.64
N CYS A 243 7.01 -7.98 -5.73
CA CYS A 243 7.91 -8.59 -6.72
C CYS A 243 9.25 -8.99 -6.09
N MET A 244 9.81 -8.18 -5.20
CA MET A 244 11.06 -8.47 -4.48
C MET A 244 10.92 -9.77 -3.66
N VAL A 245 9.83 -9.90 -2.91
CA VAL A 245 9.52 -11.11 -2.12
C VAL A 245 9.37 -12.34 -3.01
N LEU A 246 8.52 -12.24 -4.04
CA LEU A 246 8.21 -13.38 -4.92
C LEU A 246 9.37 -13.81 -5.82
N GLN A 247 10.30 -12.91 -6.12
CA GLN A 247 11.51 -13.18 -6.89
C GLN A 247 12.73 -13.51 -6.02
N GLN A 248 12.54 -13.51 -4.68
CA GLN A 248 13.59 -13.84 -3.69
C GLN A 248 14.85 -12.98 -3.87
N VAL A 249 14.68 -11.69 -4.11
CA VAL A 249 15.76 -10.72 -4.17
C VAL A 249 15.70 -9.78 -2.97
N LYS A 250 16.83 -9.14 -2.61
CA LYS A 250 16.96 -8.32 -1.41
C LYS A 250 16.76 -6.81 -1.66
N SER A 251 16.36 -6.45 -2.86
CA SER A 251 16.09 -5.05 -3.21
C SER A 251 15.05 -4.96 -4.32
N ASN A 252 14.15 -4.00 -4.22
CA ASN A 252 13.21 -3.64 -5.28
C ASN A 252 13.95 -3.36 -6.61
N TYR A 253 15.17 -2.81 -6.52
CA TYR A 253 16.02 -2.48 -7.67
C TYR A 253 16.64 -3.70 -8.36
N ASP A 254 16.54 -4.90 -7.76
CA ASP A 254 17.02 -6.17 -8.33
C ASP A 254 15.90 -7.01 -8.96
N THR A 255 14.65 -6.55 -8.88
CA THR A 255 13.52 -7.24 -9.50
C THR A 255 13.62 -7.25 -11.03
N GLY A 256 12.98 -8.22 -11.67
CA GLY A 256 12.93 -8.29 -13.15
C GLY A 256 12.31 -7.05 -13.80
N PHE A 257 11.50 -6.29 -13.07
CA PHE A 257 10.89 -5.05 -13.54
C PHE A 257 11.87 -3.88 -13.53
N THR A 258 12.64 -3.69 -12.45
CA THR A 258 13.54 -2.55 -12.25
C THR A 258 14.96 -2.78 -12.75
N LYS A 259 15.41 -4.03 -12.79
CA LYS A 259 16.76 -4.41 -13.21
C LYS A 259 17.22 -3.87 -14.59
N PRO A 260 16.36 -3.77 -15.62
CA PRO A 260 16.74 -3.16 -16.90
C PRO A 260 17.19 -1.70 -16.74
N TYR A 261 16.62 -0.95 -15.81
CA TYR A 261 16.95 0.46 -15.55
C TYR A 261 18.22 0.63 -14.71
N ARG A 262 18.64 -0.41 -13.98
CA ARG A 262 19.87 -0.41 -13.17
C ARG A 262 21.17 -0.33 -14.01
N ARG A 263 21.15 -0.70 -15.29
CA ARG A 263 22.31 -0.62 -16.20
C ARG A 263 22.76 0.81 -16.50
N ILE A 264 21.94 1.79 -16.20
CA ILE A 264 22.32 3.21 -16.25
C ILE A 264 23.02 3.55 -14.92
N LYS A 265 24.27 3.11 -14.78
CA LYS A 265 25.13 3.20 -13.57
C LYS A 265 25.29 4.62 -12.98
N LEU A 266 24.92 5.66 -13.72
CA LEU A 266 25.04 7.08 -13.33
C LEU A 266 23.87 7.55 -12.42
N PHE A 267 22.89 6.73 -12.17
CA PHE A 267 21.56 7.13 -11.71
C PHE A 267 21.25 6.87 -10.23
N ARG A 268 22.20 6.33 -9.45
CA ARG A 268 21.97 6.07 -8.02
C ARG A 268 21.79 7.32 -7.14
N LYS A 269 22.21 8.51 -7.59
CA LYS A 269 22.10 9.77 -6.81
C LYS A 269 21.33 10.90 -7.49
N PHE A 270 21.03 10.79 -8.78
CA PHE A 270 20.51 11.96 -9.53
C PHE A 270 19.21 11.73 -10.30
N CYS A 271 18.66 10.53 -10.36
CA CYS A 271 17.89 10.24 -11.56
C CYS A 271 16.44 9.85 -11.51
N TRP A 272 15.84 9.58 -10.40
CA TRP A 272 14.37 9.47 -10.48
C TRP A 272 13.73 10.86 -10.66
N GLY A 273 14.22 11.89 -10.01
CA GLY A 273 13.74 13.26 -10.25
C GLY A 273 14.05 13.77 -11.67
N SER A 274 15.26 13.55 -12.17
CA SER A 274 15.65 13.98 -13.53
C SER A 274 15.04 13.10 -14.63
N PHE A 275 14.76 11.83 -14.36
CA PHE A 275 14.09 10.93 -15.30
C PHE A 275 12.61 11.28 -15.48
N VAL A 276 11.93 11.70 -14.43
CA VAL A 276 10.57 12.23 -14.54
C VAL A 276 10.54 13.49 -15.40
N VAL A 277 11.52 14.40 -15.24
CA VAL A 277 11.64 15.61 -16.09
C VAL A 277 11.96 15.25 -17.54
N ALA A 278 12.81 14.25 -17.78
CA ALA A 278 13.14 13.78 -19.14
C ALA A 278 11.93 13.10 -19.84
N LEU A 279 11.12 12.34 -19.10
CA LEU A 279 9.91 11.71 -19.63
C LEU A 279 8.81 12.75 -19.94
N THR A 280 8.71 13.82 -19.16
CA THR A 280 7.72 14.88 -19.41
C THR A 280 8.07 15.74 -20.62
N ASN A 281 9.36 15.79 -21.01
CA ASN A 281 9.82 16.55 -22.17
C ASN A 281 9.83 15.73 -23.49
N ASN A 282 9.57 14.43 -23.44
CA ASN A 282 9.57 13.55 -24.61
C ASN A 282 8.19 12.96 -24.82
N ASN A 283 7.36 13.63 -25.65
CA ASN A 283 5.97 13.24 -25.92
C ASN A 283 5.80 11.80 -26.43
N ASP A 284 6.82 11.21 -27.06
CA ASP A 284 6.78 9.85 -27.59
C ASP A 284 6.91 8.76 -26.49
N MET A 285 7.39 9.11 -25.30
CA MET A 285 7.45 8.17 -24.15
C MET A 285 6.18 8.19 -23.29
N MET A 286 5.40 9.26 -23.36
CA MET A 286 4.16 9.39 -22.57
C MET A 286 3.04 8.46 -23.05
N SER A 287 3.05 8.04 -24.33
CA SER A 287 2.07 7.08 -24.86
C SER A 287 2.19 5.67 -24.25
N ASN A 288 3.32 5.34 -23.64
CA ASN A 288 3.55 4.05 -22.94
C ASN A 288 3.32 4.13 -21.43
N LEU A 289 2.97 5.32 -20.91
CA LEU A 289 2.70 5.56 -19.49
C LEU A 289 1.20 5.81 -19.21
N THR A 290 0.38 5.88 -20.25
CA THR A 290 -1.09 5.99 -20.14
C THR A 290 -1.79 4.64 -20.16
#